data_18f6666938347986995119037d3a5693
#
_entry.id   18f6666938347986995119037d3a5693
#
_cell.length_a   1.000
_cell.length_b   1.000
_cell.length_c   1.000
_cell.angle_alpha   90.00
_cell.angle_beta   90.00
_cell.angle_gamma   90.00
#
_symmetry.space_group_name_H-M   'P 1'
#
loop_
_entity.id
_entity.type
_entity.pdbx_description
1 polymer ?
#
loop_
_entity_poly.entity_id
_entity_poly.type
_entity_poly.pdbx_seq_one_letter_code
_entity_poly.pdbx_strand_id
1 'polypeptide(L)'
;MDERILHIQHCMYQYSRAIYRSVKDLIDPYVDPHTHLEYRREVLAACEGTMERLAQDPHYFAKPDKALFQDIRRYFPISVQAQLAWAVSQGVDAAVGFVEDQIEAGAFDGGVARCRATTRKGKACQRTPLPNRDYCPSHQHLERSKAAA
;
A
#
# COMPACT_ATOMS: atom_id res chain seq x y z
N MET A 1 -11.57 19.98 -4.71
CA MET A 1 -10.80 18.73 -4.78
C MET A 1 -10.64 18.35 -6.23
N ASP A 2 -9.43 17.97 -6.64
CA ASP A 2 -9.13 17.60 -8.03
C ASP A 2 -9.90 16.33 -8.43
N GLU A 3 -10.55 16.36 -9.58
CA GLU A 3 -11.29 15.21 -10.12
C GLU A 3 -10.40 13.97 -10.31
N ARG A 4 -9.12 14.17 -10.62
CA ARG A 4 -8.15 13.09 -10.77
C ARG A 4 -7.93 12.35 -9.45
N ILE A 5 -7.83 13.09 -8.34
CA ILE A 5 -7.66 12.51 -7.01
C ILE A 5 -8.90 11.70 -6.62
N LEU A 6 -10.09 12.24 -6.88
CA LEU A 6 -11.34 11.52 -6.64
C LEU A 6 -11.44 10.23 -7.46
N HIS A 7 -11.00 10.28 -8.71
CA HIS A 7 -10.98 9.10 -9.57
C HIS A 7 -10.04 8.02 -9.02
N ILE A 8 -8.84 8.42 -8.61
CA ILE A 8 -7.87 7.49 -8.02
C ILE A 8 -8.43 6.86 -6.75
N GLN A 9 -9.00 7.66 -5.86
CA GLN A 9 -9.60 7.16 -4.62
C GLN A 9 -10.72 6.17 -4.90
N HIS A 10 -11.57 6.47 -5.88
CA HIS A 10 -12.65 5.56 -6.28
C HIS A 10 -12.11 4.24 -6.82
N CYS A 11 -11.12 4.28 -7.70
CA CYS A 11 -10.49 3.08 -8.24
C CYS A 11 -9.79 2.27 -7.15
N MET A 12 -9.11 2.93 -6.23
CA MET A 12 -8.44 2.24 -5.10
C MET A 12 -9.46 1.58 -4.18
N TYR A 13 -10.61 2.19 -3.97
CA TYR A 13 -11.72 1.57 -3.25
C TYR A 13 -12.19 0.28 -3.95
N GLN A 14 -12.30 0.30 -5.28
CA GLN A 14 -12.67 -0.89 -6.04
C GLN A 14 -11.63 -2.01 -5.90
N TYR A 15 -10.34 -1.67 -5.89
CA TYR A 15 -9.27 -2.64 -5.62
C TYR A 15 -9.38 -3.26 -4.23
N SER A 16 -9.69 -2.46 -3.20
CA SER A 16 -9.87 -2.98 -1.84
C SER A 16 -10.99 -4.01 -1.79
N ARG A 17 -12.09 -3.73 -2.47
CA ARG A 17 -13.23 -4.65 -2.56
C ARG A 17 -12.89 -5.92 -3.33
N ALA A 18 -12.13 -5.81 -4.42
CA ALA A 18 -11.70 -6.96 -5.21
C ALA A 18 -10.80 -7.90 -4.38
N ILE A 19 -9.85 -7.33 -3.63
CA ILE A 19 -8.98 -8.11 -2.74
C ILE A 19 -9.83 -8.81 -1.68
N TYR A 20 -10.71 -8.09 -1.01
CA TYR A 20 -11.59 -8.66 0.01
C TYR A 20 -12.43 -9.82 -0.54
N ARG A 21 -13.05 -9.65 -1.71
CA ARG A 21 -13.85 -10.71 -2.34
C ARG A 21 -13.04 -11.95 -2.67
N SER A 22 -11.76 -11.78 -3.01
CA SER A 22 -10.89 -12.91 -3.36
C SER A 22 -10.46 -13.72 -2.14
N VAL A 23 -10.51 -13.15 -0.93
CA VAL A 23 -10.01 -13.80 0.28
C VAL A 23 -11.08 -14.10 1.32
N LYS A 24 -12.25 -13.48 1.26
CA LYS A 24 -13.27 -13.58 2.31
C LYS A 24 -13.71 -15.01 2.65
N ASP A 25 -13.73 -15.88 1.65
CA ASP A 25 -14.17 -17.27 1.84
C ASP A 25 -13.09 -18.16 2.47
N LEU A 26 -11.86 -17.64 2.59
CA LEU A 26 -10.75 -18.31 3.25
C LEU A 26 -10.67 -18.01 4.75
N ILE A 27 -11.45 -17.04 5.25
CA ILE A 27 -11.49 -16.69 6.67
C ILE A 27 -11.86 -17.91 7.48
N ASP A 28 -11.27 -18.04 8.68
CA ASP A 28 -11.45 -19.21 9.56
C ASP A 28 -12.93 -19.56 9.73
N PRO A 29 -13.37 -20.72 9.21
CA PRO A 29 -14.77 -21.14 9.32
C PRO A 29 -15.13 -21.78 10.66
N TYR A 30 -14.13 -22.04 11.51
CA TYR A 30 -14.32 -22.76 12.77
C TYR A 30 -14.61 -21.86 13.97
N VAL A 31 -14.59 -20.54 13.78
CA VAL A 31 -15.00 -19.59 14.80
C VAL A 31 -16.53 -19.43 14.79
N ASP A 32 -17.08 -18.93 15.90
CA ASP A 32 -18.53 -18.69 15.97
C ASP A 32 -18.97 -17.59 14.99
N PRO A 33 -20.28 -17.53 14.64
CA PRO A 33 -20.77 -16.57 13.64
C PRO A 33 -20.49 -15.11 13.98
N HIS A 34 -20.52 -14.74 15.25
CA HIS A 34 -20.24 -13.37 15.68
C HIS A 34 -18.77 -13.02 15.46
N THR A 35 -17.86 -13.89 15.87
CA THR A 35 -16.42 -13.74 15.66
C THR A 35 -16.09 -13.74 14.17
N HIS A 36 -16.73 -14.59 13.38
CA HIS A 36 -16.54 -14.63 11.93
C HIS A 36 -16.91 -13.29 11.29
N LEU A 37 -18.01 -12.67 11.72
CA LEU A 37 -18.42 -11.36 11.23
C LEU A 37 -17.38 -10.29 11.59
N GLU A 38 -16.83 -10.33 12.81
CA GLU A 38 -15.75 -9.42 13.22
C GLU A 38 -14.51 -9.60 12.36
N TYR A 39 -14.11 -10.86 12.09
CA TYR A 39 -12.96 -11.16 11.23
C TYR A 39 -13.16 -10.59 9.83
N ARG A 40 -14.36 -10.73 9.27
CA ARG A 40 -14.68 -10.18 7.96
C ARG A 40 -14.54 -8.65 7.94
N ARG A 41 -15.01 -7.98 8.98
CA ARG A 41 -14.88 -6.52 9.12
C ARG A 41 -13.43 -6.07 9.22
N GLU A 42 -12.63 -6.78 10.02
CA GLU A 42 -11.21 -6.47 10.18
C GLU A 42 -10.43 -6.68 8.89
N VAL A 43 -10.69 -7.76 8.17
CA VAL A 43 -10.05 -8.03 6.88
C VAL A 43 -10.40 -6.95 5.87
N LEU A 44 -11.68 -6.58 5.77
CA LEU A 44 -12.12 -5.52 4.87
C LEU A 44 -11.47 -4.18 5.23
N ALA A 45 -11.47 -3.83 6.51
CA ALA A 45 -10.86 -2.58 6.99
C ALA A 45 -9.36 -2.52 6.66
N ALA A 46 -8.64 -3.64 6.80
CA ALA A 46 -7.22 -3.71 6.44
C ALA A 46 -7.01 -3.51 4.94
N CYS A 47 -7.84 -4.12 4.09
CA CYS A 47 -7.78 -3.93 2.64
C CYS A 47 -8.04 -2.46 2.27
N GLU A 48 -9.07 -1.86 2.84
CA GLU A 48 -9.41 -0.45 2.60
C GLU A 48 -8.30 0.48 3.09
N GLY A 49 -7.76 0.24 4.28
CA GLY A 49 -6.67 1.03 4.85
C GLY A 49 -5.40 0.98 4.01
N THR A 50 -5.03 -0.19 3.51
CA THR A 50 -3.87 -0.35 2.63
C THR A 50 -4.05 0.43 1.32
N MET A 51 -5.21 0.31 0.69
CA MET A 51 -5.49 1.00 -0.56
C MET A 51 -5.57 2.51 -0.38
N GLU A 52 -6.13 2.98 0.73
CA GLU A 52 -6.18 4.40 1.07
C GLU A 52 -4.77 4.99 1.25
N ARG A 53 -3.88 4.27 1.94
CA ARG A 53 -2.49 4.73 2.10
C ARG A 53 -1.73 4.75 0.78
N LEU A 54 -1.92 3.77 -0.09
CA LEU A 54 -1.33 3.77 -1.43
C LEU A 54 -1.84 4.94 -2.28
N ALA A 55 -3.09 5.32 -2.13
CA ALA A 55 -3.66 6.47 -2.83
C ALA A 55 -3.09 7.81 -2.33
N GLN A 56 -2.79 7.90 -1.03
CA GLN A 56 -2.20 9.11 -0.43
C GLN A 56 -0.70 9.19 -0.64
N ASP A 57 -0.01 8.08 -0.49
CA ASP A 57 1.44 7.99 -0.63
C ASP A 57 1.81 6.66 -1.30
N PRO A 58 2.02 6.67 -2.63
CA PRO A 58 2.31 5.45 -3.40
C PRO A 58 3.54 4.68 -2.92
N HIS A 59 4.42 5.33 -2.19
CA HIS A 59 5.67 4.72 -1.71
C HIS A 59 5.70 4.50 -0.20
N TYR A 60 4.55 4.59 0.47
CA TYR A 60 4.44 4.38 1.90
C TYR A 60 4.95 3.00 2.33
N PHE A 61 4.57 1.96 1.59
CA PHE A 61 5.00 0.60 1.87
C PHE A 61 6.18 0.22 0.97
N ALA A 62 7.22 -0.38 1.56
CA ALA A 62 8.29 -1.01 0.76
C ALA A 62 7.76 -2.22 0.00
N LYS A 63 6.92 -3.02 0.65
CA LYS A 63 6.28 -4.22 0.10
C LYS A 63 4.83 -4.27 0.55
N PRO A 64 3.92 -3.59 -0.17
CA PRO A 64 2.52 -3.45 0.27
C PRO A 64 1.76 -4.77 0.36
N ASP A 65 2.05 -5.73 -0.51
CA ASP A 65 1.43 -7.06 -0.48
C ASP A 65 1.78 -7.81 0.81
N LYS A 66 3.04 -7.78 1.20
CA LYS A 66 3.50 -8.41 2.44
C LYS A 66 2.96 -7.71 3.68
N ALA A 67 2.88 -6.38 3.66
CA ALA A 67 2.32 -5.60 4.75
C ALA A 67 0.85 -5.98 4.99
N LEU A 68 0.04 -6.03 3.94
CA LEU A 68 -1.37 -6.42 4.05
C LEU A 68 -1.51 -7.87 4.52
N PHE A 69 -0.73 -8.79 3.95
CA PHE A 69 -0.75 -10.19 4.37
C PHE A 69 -0.46 -10.32 5.88
N GLN A 70 0.56 -9.65 6.39
CA GLN A 70 0.90 -9.68 7.82
C GLN A 70 -0.22 -9.15 8.70
N ASP A 71 -0.95 -8.13 8.24
CA ASP A 71 -2.05 -7.54 9.00
C ASP A 71 -3.25 -8.47 9.12
N ILE A 72 -3.53 -9.30 8.10
CA ILE A 72 -4.76 -10.08 8.05
C ILE A 72 -4.57 -11.59 8.28
N ARG A 73 -3.34 -12.11 8.22
CA ARG A 73 -3.07 -13.56 8.28
C ARG A 73 -3.68 -14.25 9.51
N ARG A 74 -3.77 -13.56 10.63
CA ARG A 74 -4.29 -14.11 11.89
C ARG A 74 -5.77 -14.50 11.83
N TYR A 75 -6.51 -13.99 10.85
CA TYR A 75 -7.93 -14.30 10.68
C TYR A 75 -8.17 -15.54 9.81
N PHE A 76 -7.09 -16.18 9.36
CA PHE A 76 -7.14 -17.29 8.41
C PHE A 76 -6.43 -18.52 8.97
N PRO A 77 -6.97 -19.75 8.73
CA PRO A 77 -6.27 -20.98 9.11
C PRO A 77 -4.91 -21.08 8.43
N ILE A 78 -3.96 -21.75 9.08
CA ILE A 78 -2.62 -21.99 8.52
C ILE A 78 -2.72 -22.71 7.17
N SER A 79 -3.67 -23.62 7.02
CA SER A 79 -3.85 -24.41 5.80
C SER A 79 -4.14 -23.59 4.55
N VAL A 80 -4.66 -22.36 4.68
CA VAL A 80 -4.98 -21.49 3.54
C VAL A 80 -4.03 -20.32 3.40
N GLN A 81 -3.02 -20.17 4.25
CA GLN A 81 -2.17 -18.96 4.26
C GLN A 81 -1.36 -18.80 2.98
N ALA A 82 -0.91 -19.88 2.35
CA ALA A 82 -0.22 -19.79 1.07
C ALA A 82 -1.15 -19.27 -0.04
N GLN A 83 -2.38 -19.76 -0.07
CA GLN A 83 -3.41 -19.28 -1.00
C GLN A 83 -3.77 -17.82 -0.73
N LEU A 84 -3.89 -17.45 0.55
CA LEU A 84 -4.12 -16.07 0.98
C LEU A 84 -2.99 -15.16 0.49
N ALA A 85 -1.75 -15.53 0.71
CA ALA A 85 -0.59 -14.74 0.29
C ALA A 85 -0.60 -14.51 -1.22
N TRP A 86 -0.91 -15.55 -2.00
CA TRP A 86 -1.01 -15.42 -3.45
C TRP A 86 -2.12 -14.47 -3.87
N ALA A 87 -3.32 -14.62 -3.31
CA ALA A 87 -4.46 -13.77 -3.66
C ALA A 87 -4.21 -12.29 -3.30
N VAL A 88 -3.64 -12.04 -2.12
CA VAL A 88 -3.26 -10.70 -1.68
C VAL A 88 -2.21 -10.09 -2.62
N SER A 89 -1.18 -10.86 -2.97
CA SER A 89 -0.14 -10.40 -3.88
C SER A 89 -0.70 -10.00 -5.24
N GLN A 90 -1.57 -10.83 -5.82
CA GLN A 90 -2.21 -10.54 -7.10
C GLN A 90 -3.03 -9.25 -7.05
N GLY A 91 -3.85 -9.08 -6.02
CA GLY A 91 -4.70 -7.90 -5.88
C GLY A 91 -3.91 -6.62 -5.61
N VAL A 92 -2.91 -6.70 -4.74
CA VAL A 92 -2.07 -5.54 -4.40
C VAL A 92 -1.20 -5.15 -5.60
N ASP A 93 -0.63 -6.11 -6.32
CA ASP A 93 0.19 -5.81 -7.50
C ASP A 93 -0.64 -5.11 -8.58
N ALA A 94 -1.89 -5.51 -8.77
CA ALA A 94 -2.79 -4.84 -9.70
C ALA A 94 -3.05 -3.38 -9.27
N ALA A 95 -3.27 -3.13 -8.00
CA ALA A 95 -3.47 -1.78 -7.46
C ALA A 95 -2.21 -0.92 -7.59
N VAL A 96 -1.05 -1.48 -7.30
CA VAL A 96 0.24 -0.79 -7.43
C VAL A 96 0.48 -0.43 -8.90
N GLY A 97 0.21 -1.35 -9.82
CA GLY A 97 0.33 -1.09 -11.26
C GLY A 97 -0.56 0.07 -11.71
N PHE A 98 -1.79 0.12 -11.22
CA PHE A 98 -2.70 1.23 -11.48
C PHE A 98 -2.12 2.57 -10.97
N VAL A 99 -1.62 2.59 -9.74
CA VAL A 99 -1.04 3.79 -9.14
C VAL A 99 0.19 4.25 -9.93
N GLU A 100 1.06 3.32 -10.33
CA GLU A 100 2.23 3.63 -11.15
C GLU A 100 1.83 4.26 -12.50
N ASP A 101 0.80 3.74 -13.13
CA ASP A 101 0.27 4.30 -14.37
C ASP A 101 -0.25 5.73 -14.16
N GLN A 102 -0.89 6.00 -13.02
CA GLN A 102 -1.36 7.35 -12.68
C GLN A 102 -0.20 8.31 -12.44
N ILE A 103 0.88 7.84 -11.82
CA ILE A 103 2.10 8.64 -11.61
C ILE A 103 2.71 9.02 -12.96
N GLU A 104 2.85 8.07 -13.87
CA GLU A 104 3.37 8.31 -15.22
C GLU A 104 2.50 9.28 -16.01
N ALA A 105 1.19 9.22 -15.81
CA ALA A 105 0.25 10.16 -16.42
C ALA A 105 0.25 11.55 -15.77
N GLY A 106 1.07 11.78 -14.73
CA GLY A 106 1.19 13.08 -14.08
C GLY A 106 0.10 13.38 -13.04
N ALA A 107 -0.70 12.38 -12.65
CA ALA A 107 -1.79 12.61 -11.69
C ALA A 107 -1.33 13.01 -10.30
N PHE A 108 -0.08 12.68 -9.94
CA PHE A 108 0.53 13.04 -8.65
C PHE A 108 1.55 14.17 -8.78
N ASP A 109 1.70 14.80 -9.95
CA ASP A 109 2.63 15.91 -10.15
C ASP A 109 2.27 17.08 -9.24
N GLY A 110 3.27 17.58 -8.49
CA GLY A 110 3.12 18.67 -7.55
C GLY A 110 2.43 18.27 -6.24
N GLY A 111 1.94 17.04 -6.12
CA GLY A 111 1.26 16.53 -4.92
C GLY A 111 2.10 15.66 -4.02
N VAL A 112 3.08 14.96 -4.57
CA VAL A 112 3.94 14.04 -3.82
C VAL A 112 5.39 14.43 -3.99
N ALA A 113 5.98 15.01 -2.94
CA ALA A 113 7.42 15.21 -2.88
C ALA A 113 8.10 13.84 -2.73
N ARG A 114 9.26 13.67 -3.37
CA ARG A 114 10.06 12.44 -3.27
C ARG A 114 11.45 12.77 -2.77
N CYS A 115 12.05 11.80 -2.05
CA CYS A 115 13.42 11.88 -1.63
C CYS A 115 14.33 12.09 -2.86
N ARG A 116 15.29 13.04 -2.77
CA ARG A 116 16.20 13.37 -3.86
C ARG A 116 17.40 12.43 -3.99
N ALA A 117 17.53 11.46 -3.07
CA ALA A 117 18.64 10.53 -3.08
C ALA A 117 18.56 9.53 -4.23
N THR A 118 19.72 9.01 -4.61
CA THR A 118 19.84 7.89 -5.56
C THR A 118 20.13 6.62 -4.78
N THR A 119 19.45 5.53 -5.10
CA THR A 119 19.66 4.23 -4.45
C THR A 119 20.97 3.61 -4.94
N ARG A 120 21.43 2.55 -4.24
CA ARG A 120 22.63 1.79 -4.62
C ARG A 120 22.56 1.22 -6.04
N LYS A 121 21.35 1.00 -6.57
CA LYS A 121 21.13 0.50 -7.93
C LYS A 121 21.13 1.60 -8.99
N GLY A 122 21.44 2.84 -8.61
CA GLY A 122 21.45 3.97 -9.53
C GLY A 122 20.10 4.56 -9.86
N LYS A 123 19.04 4.14 -9.16
CA LYS A 123 17.67 4.65 -9.36
C LYS A 123 17.34 5.71 -8.31
N ALA A 124 16.45 6.65 -8.67
CA ALA A 124 15.96 7.64 -7.72
C ALA A 124 15.24 6.95 -6.55
N CYS A 125 15.49 7.45 -5.32
CA CYS A 125 14.77 6.98 -4.15
C CYS A 125 13.27 7.34 -4.28
N GLN A 126 12.41 6.35 -4.07
CA GLN A 126 10.96 6.52 -4.23
C GLN A 126 10.24 6.83 -2.92
N ARG A 127 10.97 6.94 -1.82
CA ARG A 127 10.38 7.20 -0.51
C ARG A 127 9.96 8.66 -0.35
N THR A 128 8.96 8.87 0.50
CA THR A 128 8.53 10.22 0.88
C THR A 128 9.58 10.87 1.78
N PRO A 129 10.01 12.11 1.48
CA PRO A 129 10.91 12.84 2.37
C PRO A 129 10.20 13.23 3.66
N LEU A 130 10.97 13.57 4.68
CA LEU A 130 10.42 14.14 5.91
C LEU A 130 9.74 15.50 5.60
N PRO A 131 8.76 15.94 6.41
CA PRO A 131 8.11 17.23 6.20
C PRO A 131 9.12 18.37 6.08
N ASN A 132 8.99 19.18 5.03
CA ASN A 132 9.89 20.29 4.71
C ASN A 132 11.35 19.91 4.51
N ARG A 133 11.62 18.65 4.13
CA ARG A 133 12.97 18.13 3.86
C ARG A 133 13.04 17.58 2.45
N ASP A 134 14.27 17.44 1.93
CA ASP A 134 14.51 16.90 0.58
C ASP A 134 14.74 15.40 0.58
N TYR A 135 14.99 14.80 1.74
CA TYR A 135 15.39 13.40 1.87
C TYR A 135 14.50 12.64 2.84
N CYS A 136 14.32 11.33 2.58
CA CYS A 136 13.61 10.43 3.49
C CYS A 136 14.45 10.15 4.75
N PRO A 137 13.87 9.53 5.81
CA PRO A 137 14.63 9.24 7.04
C PRO A 137 15.94 8.48 6.82
N SER A 138 16.00 7.60 5.83
CA SER A 138 17.19 6.81 5.52
C SER A 138 18.30 7.64 4.84
N HIS A 139 17.97 8.77 4.24
CA HIS A 139 18.90 9.58 3.46
C HIS A 139 19.16 10.96 4.08
N GLN A 140 18.80 11.18 5.34
CA GLN A 140 19.03 12.44 6.04
C GLN A 140 20.51 12.83 6.10
N HIS A 141 21.41 11.86 6.12
CA HIS A 141 22.85 12.10 6.14
C HIS A 141 23.34 12.86 4.90
N LEU A 142 22.67 12.75 3.77
CA LEU A 142 23.01 13.48 2.54
C LEU A 142 22.74 14.99 2.67
N GLU A 143 21.73 15.37 3.44
CA GLU A 143 21.41 16.76 3.71
C GLU A 143 22.49 17.42 4.55
N ARG A 144 23.04 16.70 5.53
CA ARG A 144 24.16 17.18 6.36
C ARG A 144 25.43 17.40 5.54
N SER A 145 25.74 16.48 4.63
CA SER A 145 26.91 16.61 3.74
C SER A 145 26.80 17.84 2.86
N LYS A 146 25.61 18.19 2.41
CA LYS A 146 25.33 19.36 1.59
C LYS A 146 25.46 20.66 2.38
N ALA A 147 25.05 20.65 3.66
CA ALA A 147 25.17 21.81 4.56
C ALA A 147 26.62 22.07 5.00
N ALA A 148 27.47 21.03 5.02
CA ALA A 148 28.88 21.12 5.39
C ALA A 148 29.80 21.60 4.23
N ALA A 149 29.30 21.59 3.00
CA ALA A 149 30.02 22.09 1.82
C ALA A 149 29.74 23.56 1.62
#